data_443a9a6e513e6fe3c29970979e92beb1
#
_entry.id   443a9a6e513e6fe3c29970979e92beb1
#
_cell.length_a   1.000
_cell.length_b   1.000
_cell.length_c   1.000
_cell.angle_alpha   90.00
_cell.angle_beta   90.00
_cell.angle_gamma   90.00
#
_symmetry.space_group_name_H-M   'P 1'
#
loop_
_entity.id
_entity.type
_entity.pdbx_description
1 polymer ?
#
loop_
_entity_poly.entity_id
_entity_poly.type
_entity_poly.pdbx_seq_one_letter_code
_entity_poly.pdbx_strand_id
1 'polypeptide(L)'
;GMGYDKDDISFVIHYQMPSNIVSYYQQIGRAGRNIDRAYIFLMHGKEDKDILNYFINTAFPTEQETSRIVELISKFDGVGQGRLISELNIRKSRIEKALAFLQNDGFIRKEQSKYYITPKRFVYEGERYDAIREMRKKEMKQMEELTQTKECLSRFVVSCLDDPEANDCGHCANCMGHNLFPTDVSPQTIHKAEAYLNKLVIPIEPRKQWASSRVTRQTKIEFINEPGICLSKYGDPGYGELVKEGKYSKERRFCEELVGKSTELLKPFVKDNQIEALCFVPSLRSDIVRDFAERLARSLKLEMVDALEKADAEPQKTMENSAHQCANAYTSFSVKKNIQLPKRILLIDDVVDSKWTLTVCGYNLMKAGAEKVYPFALADSSKRGD
;
A
#
# COMPACT_ATOMS: atom_id res chain seq x y z
N GLY A 1 18.90 -15.18 -0.44
CA GLY A 1 18.43 -15.82 -1.67
C GLY A 1 18.78 -17.31 -1.72
N MET A 2 18.05 -18.12 -2.46
CA MET A 2 18.44 -19.51 -2.69
C MET A 2 19.80 -19.56 -3.38
N GLY A 3 20.67 -20.50 -2.96
CA GLY A 3 22.01 -20.67 -3.55
C GLY A 3 23.11 -19.75 -2.99
N TYR A 4 22.82 -18.92 -1.97
CA TYR A 4 23.88 -18.18 -1.28
C TYR A 4 24.55 -19.12 -0.28
N ASP A 5 25.81 -19.49 -0.57
CA ASP A 5 26.63 -20.38 0.22
C ASP A 5 27.95 -19.68 0.54
N LYS A 6 28.06 -19.18 1.76
CA LYS A 6 29.24 -18.50 2.26
C LYS A 6 29.55 -19.04 3.65
N ASP A 7 30.79 -19.47 3.84
CA ASP A 7 31.21 -20.24 5.02
C ASP A 7 31.37 -19.39 6.28
N ASP A 8 31.58 -18.08 6.12
CA ASP A 8 31.97 -17.16 7.20
C ASP A 8 30.80 -16.26 7.68
N ILE A 9 29.55 -16.67 7.47
CA ILE A 9 28.40 -15.90 7.95
C ILE A 9 28.33 -16.03 9.49
N SER A 10 28.63 -14.94 10.19
CA SER A 10 28.65 -14.89 11.64
C SER A 10 27.32 -14.43 12.26
N PHE A 11 26.40 -13.89 11.46
CA PHE A 11 25.06 -13.52 11.95
C PHE A 11 24.01 -13.51 10.84
N VAL A 12 22.75 -13.72 11.23
CA VAL A 12 21.56 -13.53 10.40
C VAL A 12 20.59 -12.63 11.15
N ILE A 13 20.14 -11.57 10.48
CA ILE A 13 19.12 -10.67 11.02
C ILE A 13 17.87 -10.80 10.17
N HIS A 14 16.77 -11.24 10.78
CA HIS A 14 15.44 -11.15 10.19
C HIS A 14 14.84 -9.79 10.55
N TYR A 15 14.74 -8.90 9.57
CA TYR A 15 14.13 -7.59 9.76
C TYR A 15 12.60 -7.68 9.91
N GLN A 16 11.99 -8.71 9.34
CA GLN A 16 10.58 -9.05 9.48
C GLN A 16 10.44 -10.53 9.79
N MET A 17 9.34 -10.89 10.45
CA MET A 17 9.06 -12.28 10.80
C MET A 17 8.88 -13.15 9.54
N PRO A 18 9.61 -14.25 9.37
CA PRO A 18 9.39 -15.23 8.32
C PRO A 18 7.97 -15.82 8.41
N SER A 19 7.46 -16.29 7.27
CA SER A 19 6.09 -16.81 7.18
C SER A 19 5.86 -18.13 7.93
N ASN A 20 6.91 -18.92 8.17
CA ASN A 20 6.84 -20.19 8.87
C ASN A 20 8.21 -20.62 9.40
N ILE A 21 8.21 -21.62 10.29
CA ILE A 21 9.41 -22.18 10.92
C ILE A 21 10.37 -22.82 9.90
N VAL A 22 9.84 -23.48 8.86
CA VAL A 22 10.68 -24.08 7.81
C VAL A 22 11.52 -23.03 7.10
N SER A 23 10.89 -21.92 6.68
CA SER A 23 11.58 -20.80 6.04
C SER A 23 12.60 -20.15 7.00
N TYR A 24 12.22 -19.98 8.27
CA TYR A 24 13.10 -19.47 9.30
C TYR A 24 14.33 -20.36 9.46
N TYR A 25 14.14 -21.66 9.65
CA TYR A 25 15.22 -22.64 9.80
C TYR A 25 16.18 -22.67 8.62
N GLN A 26 15.62 -22.69 7.38
CA GLN A 26 16.43 -22.63 6.16
C GLN A 26 17.27 -21.36 6.04
N GLN A 27 16.78 -20.25 6.57
CA GLN A 27 17.50 -18.97 6.52
C GLN A 27 18.59 -18.90 7.59
N ILE A 28 18.32 -19.33 8.82
CA ILE A 28 19.32 -19.35 9.91
C ILE A 28 20.43 -20.39 9.67
N GLY A 29 20.10 -21.52 9.04
CA GLY A 29 21.06 -22.57 8.68
C GLY A 29 22.12 -22.15 7.64
N ARG A 30 22.11 -20.89 7.21
CA ARG A 30 23.16 -20.29 6.36
C ARG A 30 24.33 -19.77 7.18
N ALA A 31 24.12 -19.46 8.46
CA ALA A 31 25.14 -18.98 9.36
C ALA A 31 25.84 -20.14 10.11
N GLY A 32 27.07 -19.94 10.54
CA GLY A 32 27.78 -20.88 11.41
C GLY A 32 28.37 -22.14 10.73
N ARG A 33 28.57 -22.12 9.41
CA ARG A 33 29.02 -23.30 8.67
C ARG A 33 30.49 -23.67 8.93
N ASN A 34 31.35 -22.66 8.97
CA ASN A 34 32.79 -22.84 9.15
C ASN A 34 33.37 -21.87 10.16
N ILE A 35 32.56 -21.50 11.15
CA ILE A 35 32.94 -20.63 12.28
C ILE A 35 32.35 -21.19 13.56
N ASP A 36 33.04 -20.94 14.70
CA ASP A 36 32.69 -21.50 16.01
C ASP A 36 31.34 -20.99 16.54
N ARG A 37 30.92 -19.77 16.16
CA ARG A 37 29.69 -19.15 16.65
C ARG A 37 29.04 -18.30 15.58
N ALA A 38 27.71 -18.40 15.51
CA ALA A 38 26.87 -17.50 14.73
C ALA A 38 25.66 -17.01 15.54
N TYR A 39 25.23 -15.79 15.27
CA TYR A 39 24.16 -15.13 16.01
C TYR A 39 22.94 -14.93 15.14
N ILE A 40 21.78 -15.22 15.70
CA ILE A 40 20.51 -15.08 15.02
C ILE A 40 19.68 -14.02 15.71
N PHE A 41 19.21 -13.05 14.94
CA PHE A 41 18.30 -12.01 15.41
C PHE A 41 16.99 -12.11 14.67
N LEU A 42 15.90 -12.19 15.42
CA LEU A 42 14.55 -12.09 14.89
C LEU A 42 13.90 -10.80 15.41
N MET A 43 13.84 -9.80 14.53
CA MET A 43 13.06 -8.59 14.78
C MET A 43 11.63 -8.86 14.37
N HIS A 44 10.69 -8.42 15.19
CA HIS A 44 9.26 -8.55 14.90
C HIS A 44 8.50 -7.34 15.43
N GLY A 45 7.44 -6.94 14.73
CA GLY A 45 6.55 -5.86 15.10
C GLY A 45 5.08 -6.32 15.10
N LYS A 46 4.19 -5.45 15.58
CA LYS A 46 2.74 -5.72 15.55
C LYS A 46 2.23 -5.86 14.12
N GLU A 47 2.85 -5.15 13.18
CA GLU A 47 2.48 -5.12 11.76
C GLU A 47 2.79 -6.43 11.03
N ASP A 48 3.75 -7.23 11.49
CA ASP A 48 4.12 -8.50 10.85
C ASP A 48 2.94 -9.45 10.76
N LYS A 49 2.13 -9.52 11.81
CA LYS A 49 0.92 -10.33 11.83
C LYS A 49 -0.11 -9.89 10.80
N ASP A 50 -0.32 -8.59 10.67
CA ASP A 50 -1.27 -8.03 9.69
C ASP A 50 -0.79 -8.27 8.26
N ILE A 51 0.51 -8.13 8.02
CA ILE A 51 1.15 -8.39 6.73
C ILE A 51 1.02 -9.87 6.35
N LEU A 52 1.34 -10.78 7.26
CA LEU A 52 1.25 -12.23 7.03
C LEU A 52 -0.21 -12.67 6.81
N ASN A 53 -1.15 -12.19 7.62
CA ASN A 53 -2.57 -12.44 7.44
C ASN A 53 -3.07 -11.93 6.10
N TYR A 54 -2.64 -10.74 5.67
CA TYR A 54 -2.97 -10.23 4.35
C TYR A 54 -2.52 -11.18 3.24
N PHE A 55 -1.27 -11.68 3.30
CA PHE A 55 -0.77 -12.63 2.30
C PHE A 55 -1.49 -13.98 2.34
N ILE A 56 -1.81 -14.49 3.53
CA ILE A 56 -2.58 -15.74 3.68
C ILE A 56 -3.98 -15.59 3.08
N ASN A 57 -4.69 -14.52 3.42
CA ASN A 57 -6.06 -14.29 2.96
C ASN A 57 -6.15 -13.96 1.48
N THR A 58 -5.11 -13.36 0.89
CA THR A 58 -5.05 -13.03 -0.53
C THR A 58 -4.30 -14.07 -1.38
N ALA A 59 -3.88 -15.18 -0.77
CA ALA A 59 -3.14 -16.24 -1.46
C ALA A 59 -3.91 -16.85 -2.63
N PHE A 60 -5.22 -17.05 -2.45
CA PHE A 60 -6.11 -17.65 -3.42
C PHE A 60 -7.17 -16.64 -3.91
N PRO A 61 -7.65 -16.77 -5.16
CA PRO A 61 -8.79 -15.99 -5.60
C PRO A 61 -10.05 -16.43 -4.84
N THR A 62 -11.02 -15.55 -4.72
CA THR A 62 -12.32 -15.86 -4.15
C THR A 62 -13.25 -16.49 -5.19
N GLU A 63 -14.30 -17.20 -4.73
CA GLU A 63 -15.33 -17.71 -5.61
C GLU A 63 -15.97 -16.60 -6.45
N GLN A 64 -16.26 -15.47 -5.84
CA GLN A 64 -16.85 -14.32 -6.52
C GLN A 64 -15.95 -13.77 -7.62
N GLU A 65 -14.63 -13.67 -7.39
CA GLU A 65 -13.68 -13.22 -8.40
C GLU A 65 -13.60 -14.20 -9.57
N THR A 66 -13.44 -15.50 -9.29
CA THR A 66 -13.33 -16.54 -10.32
C THR A 66 -14.61 -16.68 -11.11
N SER A 67 -15.77 -16.69 -10.47
CA SER A 67 -17.08 -16.78 -11.12
C SER A 67 -17.32 -15.61 -12.08
N ARG A 68 -17.02 -14.37 -11.65
CA ARG A 68 -17.15 -13.18 -12.51
C ARG A 68 -16.21 -13.23 -13.72
N ILE A 69 -14.99 -13.73 -13.54
CA ILE A 69 -14.01 -13.87 -14.62
C ILE A 69 -14.50 -14.93 -15.61
N VAL A 70 -14.93 -16.11 -15.15
CA VAL A 70 -15.48 -17.19 -15.98
C VAL A 70 -16.72 -16.71 -16.74
N GLU A 71 -17.65 -16.06 -16.05
CA GLU A 71 -18.85 -15.48 -16.68
C GLU A 71 -18.51 -14.49 -17.80
N LEU A 72 -17.54 -13.61 -17.57
CA LEU A 72 -17.13 -12.64 -18.58
C LEU A 72 -16.46 -13.31 -19.77
N ILE A 73 -15.60 -14.31 -19.55
CA ILE A 73 -14.95 -15.05 -20.65
C ILE A 73 -15.99 -15.84 -21.46
N SER A 74 -17.02 -16.41 -20.81
CA SER A 74 -18.05 -17.19 -21.49
C SER A 74 -18.95 -16.38 -22.43
N LYS A 75 -19.03 -15.05 -22.23
CA LYS A 75 -19.85 -14.16 -23.07
C LYS A 75 -19.22 -13.83 -24.43
N PHE A 76 -17.93 -14.18 -24.62
CA PHE A 76 -17.20 -13.78 -25.82
C PHE A 76 -16.36 -14.93 -26.36
N ASP A 77 -16.11 -14.92 -27.66
CA ASP A 77 -15.15 -15.82 -28.31
C ASP A 77 -13.72 -15.28 -28.13
N GLY A 78 -13.20 -15.49 -26.91
CA GLY A 78 -11.87 -15.06 -26.47
C GLY A 78 -11.81 -13.65 -25.88
N VAL A 79 -11.32 -13.54 -24.65
CA VAL A 79 -11.22 -12.29 -23.88
C VAL A 79 -9.77 -12.01 -23.53
N GLY A 80 -9.27 -10.83 -23.90
CA GLY A 80 -7.95 -10.34 -23.49
C GLY A 80 -7.96 -9.80 -22.05
N GLN A 81 -6.81 -9.88 -21.37
CA GLN A 81 -6.66 -9.42 -19.98
C GLN A 81 -7.06 -7.95 -19.79
N GLY A 82 -6.76 -7.08 -20.75
CA GLY A 82 -7.12 -5.66 -20.69
C GLY A 82 -8.63 -5.46 -20.58
N ARG A 83 -9.43 -6.29 -21.27
CA ARG A 83 -10.90 -6.25 -21.16
C ARG A 83 -11.38 -6.73 -19.80
N LEU A 84 -10.79 -7.80 -19.25
CA LEU A 84 -11.11 -8.25 -17.90
C LEU A 84 -10.87 -7.16 -16.85
N ILE A 85 -9.74 -6.45 -16.94
CA ILE A 85 -9.40 -5.34 -16.05
C ILE A 85 -10.39 -4.17 -16.22
N SER A 86 -10.80 -3.86 -17.44
CA SER A 86 -11.74 -2.74 -17.69
C SER A 86 -13.17 -3.05 -17.27
N GLU A 87 -13.63 -4.30 -17.43
CA GLU A 87 -15.02 -4.70 -17.14
C GLU A 87 -15.25 -5.06 -15.67
N LEU A 88 -14.24 -5.63 -15.01
CA LEU A 88 -14.34 -6.13 -13.64
C LEU A 88 -13.69 -5.17 -12.64
N ASN A 89 -14.42 -4.80 -11.59
CA ASN A 89 -13.85 -4.06 -10.46
C ASN A 89 -13.07 -5.01 -9.55
N ILE A 90 -11.96 -5.54 -10.06
CA ILE A 90 -11.04 -6.47 -9.37
C ILE A 90 -9.63 -5.96 -9.64
N ARG A 91 -8.75 -5.97 -8.63
CA ARG A 91 -7.34 -5.58 -8.81
C ARG A 91 -6.67 -6.42 -9.89
N LYS A 92 -5.81 -5.78 -10.70
CA LYS A 92 -5.07 -6.45 -11.78
C LYS A 92 -4.34 -7.70 -11.28
N SER A 93 -3.60 -7.61 -10.18
CA SER A 93 -2.89 -8.76 -9.59
C SER A 93 -3.82 -9.89 -9.14
N ARG A 94 -5.05 -9.57 -8.71
CA ARG A 94 -6.07 -10.58 -8.37
C ARG A 94 -6.62 -11.27 -9.61
N ILE A 95 -6.86 -10.50 -10.70
CA ILE A 95 -7.26 -11.06 -12.00
C ILE A 95 -6.17 -11.99 -12.53
N GLU A 96 -4.91 -11.56 -12.51
CA GLU A 96 -3.76 -12.37 -12.96
C GLU A 96 -3.66 -13.67 -12.18
N LYS A 97 -3.79 -13.59 -10.86
CA LYS A 97 -3.80 -14.78 -9.99
C LYS A 97 -4.96 -15.70 -10.31
N ALA A 98 -6.18 -15.18 -10.41
CA ALA A 98 -7.36 -15.98 -10.72
C ALA A 98 -7.26 -16.65 -12.10
N LEU A 99 -6.75 -15.96 -13.12
CA LEU A 99 -6.51 -16.54 -14.44
C LEU A 99 -5.49 -17.68 -14.39
N ALA A 100 -4.41 -17.55 -13.60
CA ALA A 100 -3.44 -18.62 -13.42
C ALA A 100 -4.06 -19.85 -12.76
N PHE A 101 -4.87 -19.67 -11.73
CA PHE A 101 -5.60 -20.78 -11.08
C PHE A 101 -6.59 -21.44 -12.02
N LEU A 102 -7.44 -20.66 -12.69
CA LEU A 102 -8.43 -21.21 -13.63
C LEU A 102 -7.77 -21.95 -14.80
N GLN A 103 -6.60 -21.51 -15.25
CA GLN A 103 -5.84 -22.17 -16.30
C GLN A 103 -5.18 -23.46 -15.80
N ASN A 104 -4.56 -23.45 -14.61
CA ASN A 104 -3.94 -24.64 -14.02
C ASN A 104 -4.98 -25.73 -13.72
N ASP A 105 -6.16 -25.33 -13.26
CA ASP A 105 -7.26 -26.25 -13.00
C ASP A 105 -8.01 -26.66 -14.28
N GLY A 106 -7.62 -26.12 -15.44
CA GLY A 106 -8.14 -26.50 -16.75
C GLY A 106 -9.55 -25.98 -17.07
N PHE A 107 -10.05 -24.94 -16.36
CA PHE A 107 -11.34 -24.32 -16.65
C PHE A 107 -11.27 -23.33 -17.82
N ILE A 108 -10.09 -22.72 -18.01
CA ILE A 108 -9.82 -21.84 -19.14
C ILE A 108 -8.52 -22.26 -19.83
N ARG A 109 -8.40 -21.89 -21.10
CA ARG A 109 -7.16 -22.01 -21.88
C ARG A 109 -6.74 -20.65 -22.40
N LYS A 110 -5.45 -20.43 -22.53
CA LYS A 110 -4.88 -19.22 -23.11
C LYS A 110 -4.35 -19.54 -24.52
N GLU A 111 -4.81 -18.78 -25.49
CA GLU A 111 -4.29 -18.81 -26.85
C GLU A 111 -3.83 -17.40 -27.23
N GLN A 112 -2.54 -17.24 -27.54
CA GLN A 112 -1.90 -15.95 -27.75
C GLN A 112 -2.14 -14.99 -26.56
N SER A 113 -2.94 -13.95 -26.74
CA SER A 113 -3.25 -12.95 -25.72
C SER A 113 -4.66 -13.06 -25.15
N LYS A 114 -5.45 -14.07 -25.56
CA LYS A 114 -6.84 -14.25 -25.18
C LYS A 114 -7.07 -15.50 -24.36
N TYR A 115 -8.08 -15.47 -23.51
CA TYR A 115 -8.54 -16.57 -22.67
C TYR A 115 -9.88 -17.06 -23.20
N TYR A 116 -10.06 -18.39 -23.21
CA TYR A 116 -11.23 -19.11 -23.69
C TYR A 116 -11.69 -20.10 -22.62
N ILE A 117 -13.00 -20.32 -22.53
CA ILE A 117 -13.58 -21.39 -21.70
C ILE A 117 -13.22 -22.75 -22.31
N THR A 118 -12.97 -23.74 -21.46
CA THR A 118 -12.85 -25.14 -21.84
C THR A 118 -14.18 -25.87 -21.66
N PRO A 119 -14.35 -27.11 -22.19
CA PRO A 119 -15.54 -27.91 -21.91
C PRO A 119 -15.69 -28.33 -20.44
N LYS A 120 -14.65 -28.17 -19.61
CA LYS A 120 -14.69 -28.52 -18.19
C LYS A 120 -15.65 -27.60 -17.45
N ARG A 121 -16.63 -28.17 -16.74
CA ARG A 121 -17.56 -27.39 -15.92
C ARG A 121 -16.80 -26.71 -14.78
N PHE A 122 -16.96 -25.40 -14.63
CA PHE A 122 -16.39 -24.66 -13.51
C PHE A 122 -17.00 -25.06 -12.18
N VAL A 123 -16.14 -25.43 -11.23
CA VAL A 123 -16.48 -25.69 -9.83
C VAL A 123 -15.38 -25.02 -8.99
N TYR A 124 -15.78 -24.20 -8.03
CA TYR A 124 -14.83 -23.56 -7.11
C TYR A 124 -14.47 -24.52 -5.98
N GLU A 125 -13.17 -24.82 -5.84
CA GLU A 125 -12.65 -25.73 -4.80
C GLU A 125 -12.37 -25.01 -3.49
N GLY A 126 -13.40 -24.39 -2.88
CA GLY A 126 -13.29 -23.55 -1.68
C GLY A 126 -12.66 -24.29 -0.49
N GLU A 127 -13.11 -25.52 -0.23
CA GLU A 127 -12.62 -26.34 0.90
C GLU A 127 -11.10 -26.60 0.81
N ARG A 128 -10.58 -26.85 -0.39
CA ARG A 128 -9.15 -27.04 -0.64
C ARG A 128 -8.36 -25.77 -0.29
N TYR A 129 -8.84 -24.61 -0.71
CA TYR A 129 -8.16 -23.33 -0.44
C TYR A 129 -8.24 -22.95 1.03
N ASP A 130 -9.35 -23.23 1.69
CA ASP A 130 -9.52 -22.99 3.11
C ASP A 130 -8.62 -23.88 3.97
N ALA A 131 -8.48 -25.16 3.62
CA ALA A 131 -7.55 -26.06 4.28
C ALA A 131 -6.08 -25.55 4.20
N ILE A 132 -5.65 -25.03 3.03
CA ILE A 132 -4.31 -24.45 2.89
C ILE A 132 -4.18 -23.15 3.67
N ARG A 133 -5.21 -22.28 3.71
CA ARG A 133 -5.21 -21.08 4.55
C ARG A 133 -5.05 -21.40 6.03
N GLU A 134 -5.81 -22.39 6.53
CA GLU A 134 -5.72 -22.81 7.94
C GLU A 134 -4.35 -23.41 8.27
N MET A 135 -3.76 -24.19 7.38
CA MET A 135 -2.38 -24.67 7.54
C MET A 135 -1.39 -23.49 7.67
N ARG A 136 -1.46 -22.50 6.78
CA ARG A 136 -0.58 -21.33 6.84
C ARG A 136 -0.81 -20.46 8.07
N LYS A 137 -2.05 -20.38 8.59
CA LYS A 137 -2.34 -19.71 9.87
C LYS A 137 -1.70 -20.45 11.05
N LYS A 138 -1.71 -21.78 11.04
CA LYS A 138 -1.01 -22.58 12.06
C LYS A 138 0.51 -22.35 12.01
N GLU A 139 1.10 -22.34 10.82
CA GLU A 139 2.52 -22.04 10.64
C GLU A 139 2.88 -20.63 11.12
N MET A 140 2.05 -19.63 10.82
CA MET A 140 2.24 -18.26 11.32
C MET A 140 2.16 -18.21 12.85
N LYS A 141 1.22 -18.96 13.45
CA LYS A 141 1.07 -19.06 14.90
C LYS A 141 2.33 -19.66 15.56
N GLN A 142 2.95 -20.68 14.97
CA GLN A 142 4.22 -21.22 15.44
C GLN A 142 5.33 -20.16 15.46
N MET A 143 5.38 -19.28 14.44
CA MET A 143 6.34 -18.16 14.44
C MET A 143 6.04 -17.13 15.53
N GLU A 144 4.76 -16.82 15.82
CA GLU A 144 4.38 -15.97 16.96
C GLU A 144 4.80 -16.63 18.29
N GLU A 145 4.55 -17.92 18.45
CA GLU A 145 4.93 -18.68 19.64
C GLU A 145 6.45 -18.69 19.84
N LEU A 146 7.25 -18.81 18.77
CA LEU A 146 8.71 -18.71 18.85
C LEU A 146 9.17 -17.38 19.46
N THR A 147 8.47 -16.27 19.18
CA THR A 147 8.85 -14.96 19.74
C THR A 147 8.47 -14.78 21.20
N GLN A 148 7.63 -15.65 21.74
CA GLN A 148 7.08 -15.55 23.11
C GLN A 148 7.51 -16.68 24.03
N THR A 149 8.03 -17.78 23.47
CA THR A 149 8.41 -18.95 24.25
C THR A 149 9.52 -18.65 25.25
N LYS A 150 9.45 -19.31 26.41
CA LYS A 150 10.52 -19.33 27.41
C LYS A 150 11.39 -20.59 27.34
N GLU A 151 11.01 -21.54 26.50
CA GLU A 151 11.79 -22.75 26.26
C GLU A 151 13.04 -22.44 25.42
N CYS A 152 13.93 -23.41 25.30
CA CYS A 152 15.07 -23.30 24.40
C CYS A 152 14.60 -23.00 22.97
N LEU A 153 15.10 -21.89 22.40
CA LEU A 153 14.70 -21.45 21.06
C LEU A 153 15.06 -22.48 19.98
N SER A 154 16.21 -23.12 20.10
CA SER A 154 16.62 -24.17 19.15
C SER A 154 15.73 -25.39 19.26
N ARG A 155 15.46 -25.89 20.48
CA ARG A 155 14.55 -27.02 20.71
C ARG A 155 13.18 -26.72 20.16
N PHE A 156 12.62 -25.54 20.42
CA PHE A 156 11.31 -25.15 19.89
C PHE A 156 11.27 -25.25 18.36
N VAL A 157 12.28 -24.69 17.68
CA VAL A 157 12.33 -24.68 16.21
C VAL A 157 12.40 -26.10 15.64
N VAL A 158 13.29 -26.96 16.17
CA VAL A 158 13.45 -28.32 15.62
C VAL A 158 12.28 -29.24 16.01
N SER A 159 11.65 -29.02 17.16
CA SER A 159 10.40 -29.73 17.53
C SER A 159 9.24 -29.40 16.58
N CYS A 160 9.16 -28.17 16.06
CA CYS A 160 8.20 -27.79 15.01
C CYS A 160 8.53 -28.43 13.64
N LEU A 161 9.72 -29.00 13.50
CA LEU A 161 10.18 -29.69 12.28
C LEU A 161 10.17 -31.24 12.45
N ASP A 162 9.31 -31.72 13.35
CA ASP A 162 9.09 -33.14 13.64
C ASP A 162 10.31 -33.88 14.23
N ASP A 163 11.18 -33.16 14.95
CA ASP A 163 12.26 -33.78 15.71
C ASP A 163 11.85 -33.95 17.20
N PRO A 164 11.40 -35.14 17.63
CA PRO A 164 10.93 -35.37 19.00
C PRO A 164 12.07 -35.49 20.01
N GLU A 165 13.31 -35.68 19.56
CA GLU A 165 14.49 -35.91 20.43
C GLU A 165 15.30 -34.63 20.65
N ALA A 166 14.76 -33.48 20.27
CA ALA A 166 15.42 -32.18 20.37
C ALA A 166 15.76 -31.84 21.83
N ASN A 167 17.04 -31.55 22.11
CA ASN A 167 17.53 -31.13 23.40
C ASN A 167 17.78 -29.63 23.49
N ASP A 168 17.91 -29.12 24.72
CA ASP A 168 18.26 -27.72 24.94
C ASP A 168 19.67 -27.41 24.43
N CYS A 169 19.81 -26.33 23.68
CA CYS A 169 21.07 -25.97 23.06
C CYS A 169 22.13 -25.41 24.07
N GLY A 170 21.67 -24.94 25.24
CA GLY A 170 22.52 -24.38 26.28
C GLY A 170 23.09 -22.97 26.03
N HIS A 171 22.90 -22.38 24.85
CA HIS A 171 23.56 -21.14 24.44
C HIS A 171 22.64 -20.09 23.77
N CYS A 172 21.34 -20.36 23.59
CA CYS A 172 20.39 -19.33 23.16
C CYS A 172 20.04 -18.40 24.34
N ALA A 173 19.40 -17.25 24.04
CA ALA A 173 19.03 -16.27 25.06
C ALA A 173 18.19 -16.88 26.19
N ASN A 174 17.22 -17.78 25.87
CA ASN A 174 16.38 -18.44 26.86
C ASN A 174 17.17 -19.41 27.74
N CYS A 175 18.11 -20.18 27.18
CA CYS A 175 18.97 -21.06 27.97
C CYS A 175 19.94 -20.28 28.86
N MET A 176 20.44 -19.15 28.40
CA MET A 176 21.35 -18.28 29.15
C MET A 176 20.64 -17.41 30.18
N GLY A 177 19.31 -17.26 30.07
CA GLY A 177 18.49 -16.44 30.95
C GLY A 177 18.67 -14.93 30.78
N HIS A 178 19.34 -14.50 29.73
CA HIS A 178 19.50 -13.08 29.37
C HIS A 178 19.66 -12.90 27.87
N ASN A 179 19.35 -11.69 27.38
CA ASN A 179 19.60 -11.34 26.00
C ASN A 179 21.08 -11.32 25.68
N LEU A 180 21.47 -11.92 24.56
CA LEU A 180 22.88 -11.99 24.12
C LEU A 180 23.41 -10.61 23.69
N PHE A 181 22.53 -9.68 23.35
CA PHE A 181 22.85 -8.31 22.95
C PHE A 181 21.88 -7.33 23.60
N PRO A 182 22.27 -6.05 23.77
CA PRO A 182 21.36 -5.03 24.23
C PRO A 182 20.17 -4.88 23.27
N THR A 183 18.97 -4.88 23.79
CA THR A 183 17.72 -4.67 23.03
C THR A 183 17.19 -3.25 23.17
N ASP A 184 17.71 -2.49 24.13
CA ASP A 184 17.30 -1.12 24.36
C ASP A 184 17.90 -0.17 23.34
N VAL A 185 17.03 0.63 22.71
CA VAL A 185 17.44 1.66 21.75
C VAL A 185 17.61 2.98 22.49
N SER A 186 18.77 3.64 22.33
CA SER A 186 19.02 4.91 23.00
C SER A 186 18.03 5.99 22.51
N PRO A 187 17.58 6.90 23.40
CA PRO A 187 16.71 8.03 23.00
C PRO A 187 17.28 8.86 21.84
N GLN A 188 18.61 8.98 21.77
CA GLN A 188 19.29 9.68 20.69
C GLN A 188 19.13 8.97 19.33
N THR A 189 19.14 7.63 19.33
CA THR A 189 18.95 6.82 18.11
C THR A 189 17.50 6.91 17.64
N ILE A 190 16.54 6.87 18.57
CA ILE A 190 15.12 7.07 18.28
C ILE A 190 14.92 8.44 17.64
N HIS A 191 15.42 9.51 18.27
CA HIS A 191 15.30 10.86 17.74
C HIS A 191 15.95 11.04 16.35
N LYS A 192 17.11 10.39 16.11
CA LYS A 192 17.73 10.41 14.78
C LYS A 192 16.89 9.70 13.73
N ALA A 193 16.25 8.57 14.07
CA ALA A 193 15.37 7.83 13.18
C ALA A 193 14.11 8.65 12.85
N GLU A 194 13.47 9.23 13.85
CA GLU A 194 12.32 10.14 13.67
C GLU A 194 12.68 11.34 12.80
N ALA A 195 13.82 11.98 13.09
CA ALA A 195 14.29 13.12 12.30
C ALA A 195 14.61 12.74 10.84
N TYR A 196 15.07 11.51 10.59
CA TYR A 196 15.27 10.99 9.24
C TYR A 196 13.94 10.77 8.52
N LEU A 197 12.98 10.09 9.15
CA LEU A 197 11.66 9.85 8.58
C LEU A 197 10.93 11.16 8.29
N ASN A 198 11.02 12.13 9.19
CA ASN A 198 10.38 13.44 9.04
C ASN A 198 11.04 14.35 7.99
N LYS A 199 12.21 14.01 7.46
CA LYS A 199 12.87 14.72 6.36
C LYS A 199 12.54 14.17 4.97
N LEU A 200 11.93 12.99 4.89
CA LEU A 200 11.60 12.36 3.62
C LEU A 200 10.44 13.12 2.95
N VAL A 201 10.76 13.87 1.91
CA VAL A 201 9.75 14.43 1.01
C VAL A 201 9.40 13.38 -0.04
N ILE A 202 8.13 13.03 -0.14
CA ILE A 202 7.65 12.00 -1.04
C ILE A 202 7.08 12.68 -2.28
N PRO A 203 7.64 12.44 -3.50
CA PRO A 203 7.14 13.06 -4.71
C PRO A 203 5.79 12.47 -5.12
N ILE A 204 4.88 13.32 -5.56
CA ILE A 204 3.65 12.93 -6.25
C ILE A 204 3.89 13.09 -7.74
N GLU A 205 4.34 12.02 -8.38
CA GLU A 205 4.54 12.01 -9.82
C GLU A 205 3.21 12.10 -10.58
N PRO A 206 3.07 12.98 -11.58
CA PRO A 206 1.83 13.14 -12.33
C PRO A 206 1.55 11.94 -13.23
N ARG A 207 0.28 11.60 -13.37
CA ARG A 207 -0.14 10.61 -14.38
C ARG A 207 -0.20 11.25 -15.75
N LYS A 208 0.30 10.54 -16.76
CA LYS A 208 0.41 11.00 -18.16
C LYS A 208 -0.63 10.37 -19.09
N GLN A 209 -1.27 9.29 -18.63
CA GLN A 209 -2.23 8.52 -19.43
C GLN A 209 -3.48 8.18 -18.62
N TRP A 210 -4.62 8.19 -19.28
CA TRP A 210 -5.87 7.69 -18.71
C TRP A 210 -5.82 6.17 -18.57
N ALA A 211 -6.36 5.64 -17.46
CA ALA A 211 -6.35 4.20 -17.21
C ALA A 211 -7.47 3.44 -17.91
N SER A 212 -8.45 4.13 -18.48
CA SER A 212 -9.63 3.48 -19.04
C SER A 212 -10.18 4.23 -20.25
N SER A 213 -10.50 3.48 -21.30
CA SER A 213 -11.27 3.99 -22.44
C SER A 213 -12.73 4.38 -22.11
N ARG A 214 -13.21 4.03 -20.90
CA ARG A 214 -14.52 4.47 -20.39
C ARG A 214 -14.56 5.97 -20.07
N VAL A 215 -13.40 6.55 -19.77
CA VAL A 215 -13.27 7.98 -19.43
C VAL A 215 -13.21 8.83 -20.69
N THR A 216 -12.37 8.43 -21.62
CA THR A 216 -12.16 9.12 -22.89
C THR A 216 -11.55 8.16 -23.92
N ARG A 217 -11.78 8.46 -25.22
CA ARG A 217 -11.12 7.71 -26.31
C ARG A 217 -9.63 8.07 -26.43
N GLN A 218 -9.20 9.17 -25.83
CA GLN A 218 -7.80 9.58 -25.80
C GLN A 218 -7.06 8.78 -24.72
N THR A 219 -5.88 8.29 -25.02
CA THR A 219 -5.02 7.60 -24.04
C THR A 219 -4.16 8.58 -23.25
N LYS A 220 -3.73 9.68 -23.86
CA LYS A 220 -2.90 10.71 -23.20
C LYS A 220 -3.78 11.72 -22.48
N ILE A 221 -3.32 12.17 -21.31
CA ILE A 221 -3.92 13.29 -20.57
C ILE A 221 -3.41 14.58 -21.20
N GLU A 222 -4.31 15.46 -21.60
CA GLU A 222 -3.98 16.74 -22.22
C GLU A 222 -3.44 17.75 -21.19
N PHE A 223 -4.14 17.89 -20.07
CA PHE A 223 -3.76 18.78 -18.97
C PHE A 223 -3.17 17.94 -17.84
N ILE A 224 -1.85 18.01 -17.68
CA ILE A 224 -1.10 17.17 -16.72
C ILE A 224 -0.68 18.06 -15.55
N ASN A 225 -0.93 17.59 -14.32
CA ASN A 225 -0.42 18.24 -13.11
C ASN A 225 1.10 18.38 -13.17
N GLU A 226 1.61 19.42 -12.56
CA GLU A 226 3.05 19.51 -12.25
C GLU A 226 3.40 18.45 -11.18
N PRO A 227 4.69 18.10 -11.01
CA PRO A 227 5.12 17.27 -9.89
C PRO A 227 4.71 17.89 -8.57
N GLY A 228 4.10 17.09 -7.72
CA GLY A 228 3.67 17.47 -6.39
C GLY A 228 4.51 16.85 -5.29
N ILE A 229 4.16 17.12 -4.05
CA ILE A 229 4.84 16.59 -2.87
C ILE A 229 3.85 16.09 -1.82
N CYS A 230 4.30 15.10 -1.05
CA CYS A 230 3.57 14.53 0.07
C CYS A 230 4.41 14.63 1.34
N LEU A 231 3.76 14.97 2.47
CA LEU A 231 4.45 15.20 3.73
C LEU A 231 5.00 13.92 4.35
N SER A 232 4.26 12.80 4.26
CA SER A 232 4.60 11.55 4.96
C SER A 232 4.09 10.30 4.25
N LYS A 233 4.48 9.13 4.73
CA LYS A 233 3.79 7.85 4.43
C LYS A 233 2.67 7.63 5.45
N TYR A 234 1.52 7.19 4.95
CA TYR A 234 0.33 6.97 5.77
C TYR A 234 0.54 5.87 6.81
N GLY A 235 0.38 6.22 8.08
CA GLY A 235 0.53 5.30 9.20
C GLY A 235 1.98 5.04 9.63
N ASP A 236 2.99 5.59 8.95
CA ASP A 236 4.37 5.54 9.43
C ASP A 236 4.53 6.40 10.70
N PRO A 237 5.45 6.06 11.60
CA PRO A 237 5.73 6.82 12.81
C PRO A 237 5.99 8.31 12.51
N GLY A 238 5.48 9.18 13.36
CA GLY A 238 5.56 10.63 13.21
C GLY A 238 4.37 11.19 12.42
N TYR A 239 4.60 11.98 11.37
CA TYR A 239 3.52 12.68 10.66
C TYR A 239 2.50 11.74 10.01
N GLY A 240 2.92 10.56 9.56
CA GLY A 240 2.00 9.58 8.98
C GLY A 240 0.97 9.05 9.98
N GLU A 241 1.39 8.83 11.23
CA GLU A 241 0.51 8.45 12.34
C GLU A 241 -0.43 9.57 12.73
N LEU A 242 0.05 10.81 12.83
CA LEU A 242 -0.77 12.00 13.11
C LEU A 242 -1.86 12.19 12.04
N VAL A 243 -1.56 11.92 10.78
CA VAL A 243 -2.57 11.97 9.70
C VAL A 243 -3.63 10.89 9.91
N LYS A 244 -3.23 9.67 10.26
CA LYS A 244 -4.16 8.58 10.56
C LYS A 244 -5.05 8.92 11.76
N GLU A 245 -4.47 9.41 12.85
CA GLU A 245 -5.21 9.82 14.05
C GLU A 245 -6.21 10.94 13.73
N GLY A 246 -5.80 12.01 13.08
CA GLY A 246 -6.69 13.11 12.70
C GLY A 246 -7.86 12.67 11.86
N LYS A 247 -7.66 11.73 10.96
CA LYS A 247 -8.71 11.19 10.05
C LYS A 247 -9.77 10.36 10.78
N TYR A 248 -9.39 9.66 11.85
CA TYR A 248 -10.27 8.75 12.60
C TYR A 248 -10.61 9.22 14.01
N SER A 249 -10.07 10.37 14.45
CA SER A 249 -10.45 10.98 15.72
C SER A 249 -11.93 11.38 15.75
N LYS A 250 -12.49 11.55 16.94
CA LYS A 250 -13.88 12.01 17.12
C LYS A 250 -14.10 13.41 16.52
N GLU A 251 -13.08 14.25 16.60
CA GLU A 251 -13.10 15.63 16.11
C GLU A 251 -12.92 15.75 14.59
N ARG A 252 -12.40 14.70 13.94
CA ARG A 252 -12.06 14.68 12.52
C ARG A 252 -11.32 15.95 12.09
N ARG A 253 -10.23 16.23 12.78
CA ARG A 253 -9.41 17.42 12.56
C ARG A 253 -7.93 17.06 12.57
N PHE A 254 -7.17 17.62 11.66
CA PHE A 254 -5.71 17.50 11.66
C PHE A 254 -5.10 18.46 12.67
N CYS A 255 -4.10 18.01 13.44
CA CYS A 255 -3.47 18.82 14.49
C CYS A 255 -2.67 20.01 13.91
N GLU A 256 -2.37 20.99 14.77
CA GLU A 256 -1.62 22.20 14.38
C GLU A 256 -0.17 21.87 13.97
N GLU A 257 0.40 20.79 14.49
CA GLU A 257 1.74 20.32 14.11
C GLU A 257 1.80 19.96 12.61
N LEU A 258 0.78 19.29 12.09
CA LEU A 258 0.68 18.97 10.64
C LEU A 258 0.56 20.26 9.81
N VAL A 259 -0.16 21.27 10.27
CA VAL A 259 -0.26 22.56 9.58
C VAL A 259 1.09 23.27 9.58
N GLY A 260 1.76 23.30 10.74
CA GLY A 260 3.07 23.93 10.91
C GLY A 260 4.13 23.31 10.00
N LYS A 261 4.20 21.96 9.98
CA LYS A 261 5.17 21.24 9.17
C LYS A 261 4.88 21.34 7.68
N SER A 262 3.60 21.26 7.29
CA SER A 262 3.20 21.49 5.90
C SER A 262 3.54 22.91 5.43
N THR A 263 3.38 23.90 6.31
CA THR A 263 3.77 25.28 6.02
C THR A 263 5.27 25.41 5.81
N GLU A 264 6.08 24.81 6.68
CA GLU A 264 7.55 24.79 6.56
C GLU A 264 7.99 24.19 5.21
N LEU A 265 7.42 23.03 4.87
CA LEU A 265 7.72 22.31 3.63
C LEU A 265 7.28 23.08 2.39
N LEU A 266 6.08 23.70 2.43
CA LEU A 266 5.47 24.32 1.26
C LEU A 266 5.91 25.76 1.03
N LYS A 267 6.44 26.49 2.02
CA LYS A 267 6.92 27.86 1.83
C LYS A 267 7.90 28.03 0.67
N PRO A 268 9.03 27.28 0.59
CA PRO A 268 9.93 27.35 -0.55
C PRO A 268 9.24 26.87 -1.83
N PHE A 269 8.47 25.78 -1.78
CA PHE A 269 7.78 25.22 -2.93
C PHE A 269 6.80 26.22 -3.57
N VAL A 270 6.01 26.93 -2.76
CA VAL A 270 5.07 27.98 -3.20
C VAL A 270 5.82 29.13 -3.89
N LYS A 271 6.93 29.57 -3.29
CA LYS A 271 7.76 30.66 -3.84
C LYS A 271 8.41 30.27 -5.18
N ASP A 272 9.04 29.10 -5.22
CA ASP A 272 9.79 28.64 -6.39
C ASP A 272 8.87 28.37 -7.60
N ASN A 273 7.66 27.90 -7.34
CA ASN A 273 6.65 27.63 -8.36
C ASN A 273 5.69 28.80 -8.60
N GLN A 274 5.85 29.93 -7.87
CA GLN A 274 5.01 31.13 -8.00
C GLN A 274 3.51 30.81 -7.85
N ILE A 275 3.17 29.98 -6.88
CA ILE A 275 1.78 29.56 -6.61
C ILE A 275 0.99 30.74 -6.06
N GLU A 276 -0.18 31.01 -6.63
CA GLU A 276 -1.01 32.18 -6.34
C GLU A 276 -2.11 31.88 -5.34
N ALA A 277 -2.66 30.65 -5.40
CA ALA A 277 -3.78 30.26 -4.55
C ALA A 277 -3.74 28.77 -4.19
N LEU A 278 -4.54 28.44 -3.19
CA LEU A 278 -4.74 27.08 -2.71
C LEU A 278 -6.18 26.64 -3.02
N CYS A 279 -6.35 25.45 -3.58
CA CYS A 279 -7.62 24.77 -3.76
C CYS A 279 -7.57 23.42 -3.04
N PHE A 280 -8.70 22.92 -2.60
CA PHE A 280 -8.78 21.61 -1.91
C PHE A 280 -9.70 20.65 -2.63
N VAL A 281 -9.46 19.35 -2.44
CA VAL A 281 -10.34 18.28 -2.92
C VAL A 281 -11.57 18.18 -2.01
N PRO A 282 -12.80 18.42 -2.53
CA PRO A 282 -13.99 18.37 -1.69
C PRO A 282 -14.39 16.94 -1.32
N SER A 283 -14.99 16.78 -0.13
CA SER A 283 -15.57 15.53 0.34
C SER A 283 -17.02 15.72 0.78
N LEU A 284 -17.91 14.80 0.43
CA LEU A 284 -19.31 14.81 0.87
C LEU A 284 -19.52 14.34 2.32
N ARG A 285 -18.48 13.77 2.93
CA ARG A 285 -18.58 13.09 4.22
C ARG A 285 -17.84 13.79 5.35
N SER A 286 -16.98 14.74 5.05
CA SER A 286 -16.12 15.39 6.03
C SER A 286 -15.51 16.67 5.49
N ASP A 287 -15.47 17.69 6.31
CA ASP A 287 -14.82 18.98 6.01
C ASP A 287 -13.35 19.03 6.47
N ILE A 288 -12.76 17.88 6.84
CA ILE A 288 -11.41 17.82 7.40
C ILE A 288 -10.34 18.40 6.46
N VAL A 289 -10.44 18.15 5.15
CA VAL A 289 -9.51 18.67 4.14
C VAL A 289 -9.72 20.17 3.96
N ARG A 290 -10.97 20.63 4.00
CA ARG A 290 -11.32 22.05 3.93
C ARG A 290 -10.76 22.82 5.13
N ASP A 291 -11.03 22.35 6.38
CA ASP A 291 -10.47 22.96 7.60
C ASP A 291 -8.94 23.05 7.56
N PHE A 292 -8.28 21.96 7.14
CA PHE A 292 -6.84 21.95 6.98
C PHE A 292 -6.37 22.95 5.92
N ALA A 293 -7.03 22.98 4.76
CA ALA A 293 -6.70 23.89 3.66
C ALA A 293 -6.86 25.35 4.07
N GLU A 294 -7.90 25.70 4.82
CA GLU A 294 -8.14 27.07 5.35
C GLU A 294 -7.02 27.52 6.30
N ARG A 295 -6.59 26.64 7.21
CA ARG A 295 -5.48 26.93 8.14
C ARG A 295 -4.14 27.05 7.41
N LEU A 296 -3.89 26.17 6.46
CA LEU A 296 -2.68 26.16 5.65
C LEU A 296 -2.59 27.40 4.75
N ALA A 297 -3.69 27.79 4.09
CA ALA A 297 -3.75 28.97 3.24
C ALA A 297 -3.41 30.25 4.05
N ARG A 298 -3.99 30.38 5.26
CA ARG A 298 -3.65 31.50 6.17
C ARG A 298 -2.16 31.51 6.53
N SER A 299 -1.57 30.35 6.85
CA SER A 299 -0.14 30.23 7.22
C SER A 299 0.80 30.54 6.05
N LEU A 300 0.42 30.15 4.83
CA LEU A 300 1.17 30.41 3.59
C LEU A 300 0.89 31.80 3.00
N LYS A 301 -0.12 32.54 3.52
CA LYS A 301 -0.61 33.81 2.98
C LYS A 301 -1.09 33.68 1.52
N LEU A 302 -1.74 32.57 1.20
CA LEU A 302 -2.38 32.31 -0.08
C LEU A 302 -3.90 32.54 0.01
N GLU A 303 -4.50 32.97 -1.10
CA GLU A 303 -5.95 32.95 -1.24
C GLU A 303 -6.43 31.48 -1.32
N MET A 304 -7.55 31.17 -0.64
CA MET A 304 -8.20 29.87 -0.77
C MET A 304 -9.33 29.97 -1.76
N VAL A 305 -9.28 29.14 -2.81
CA VAL A 305 -10.31 29.09 -3.86
C VAL A 305 -11.10 27.80 -3.74
N ASP A 306 -12.37 27.90 -3.37
CA ASP A 306 -13.31 26.76 -3.33
C ASP A 306 -13.90 26.52 -4.73
N ALA A 307 -13.04 25.97 -5.62
CA ALA A 307 -13.34 25.84 -7.04
C ALA A 307 -13.96 24.50 -7.43
N LEU A 308 -13.76 23.48 -6.64
CA LEU A 308 -14.17 22.10 -6.99
C LEU A 308 -15.47 21.73 -6.30
N GLU A 309 -16.26 20.94 -6.98
CA GLU A 309 -17.44 20.29 -6.43
C GLU A 309 -17.38 18.77 -6.67
N LYS A 310 -18.02 18.02 -5.78
CA LYS A 310 -18.09 16.56 -5.86
C LYS A 310 -19.54 16.12 -5.97
N ALA A 311 -19.85 15.36 -7.01
CA ALA A 311 -21.13 14.68 -7.16
C ALA A 311 -21.23 13.47 -6.21
N ASP A 312 -22.45 13.07 -5.88
CA ASP A 312 -22.69 11.82 -5.16
C ASP A 312 -22.33 10.65 -6.06
N ALA A 313 -21.34 9.89 -5.64
CA ALA A 313 -20.79 8.76 -6.38
C ALA A 313 -20.26 7.71 -5.38
N GLU A 314 -20.05 6.51 -5.88
CA GLU A 314 -19.45 5.42 -5.11
C GLU A 314 -18.12 5.87 -4.45
N PRO A 315 -17.87 5.50 -3.20
CA PRO A 315 -16.63 5.85 -2.53
C PRO A 315 -15.42 5.33 -3.31
N GLN A 316 -14.41 6.17 -3.52
CA GLN A 316 -13.18 5.80 -4.24
C GLN A 316 -12.52 4.53 -3.70
N LYS A 317 -12.60 4.32 -2.38
CA LYS A 317 -12.05 3.15 -1.70
C LYS A 317 -12.72 1.81 -2.08
N THR A 318 -13.93 1.84 -2.68
CA THR A 318 -14.61 0.63 -3.17
C THR A 318 -14.14 0.24 -4.58
N MET A 319 -13.36 1.10 -5.23
CA MET A 319 -12.78 0.84 -6.55
C MET A 319 -11.46 0.09 -6.39
N GLU A 320 -11.42 -1.16 -6.83
CA GLU A 320 -10.28 -2.06 -6.60
C GLU A 320 -9.17 -1.93 -7.65
N ASN A 321 -9.46 -1.39 -8.82
CA ASN A 321 -8.46 -1.22 -9.86
C ASN A 321 -8.39 0.19 -10.43
N SER A 322 -7.24 0.49 -11.06
CA SER A 322 -6.90 1.81 -11.59
C SER A 322 -7.91 2.31 -12.64
N ALA A 323 -8.49 1.42 -13.45
CA ALA A 323 -9.47 1.81 -14.49
C ALA A 323 -10.78 2.29 -13.87
N HIS A 324 -11.28 1.57 -12.87
CA HIS A 324 -12.50 1.95 -12.13
C HIS A 324 -12.25 3.19 -11.25
N GLN A 325 -11.09 3.29 -10.59
CA GLN A 325 -10.71 4.47 -9.82
C GLN A 325 -10.63 5.72 -10.70
N CYS A 326 -10.07 5.60 -11.90
CA CYS A 326 -10.01 6.67 -12.88
C CYS A 326 -11.41 7.11 -13.33
N ALA A 327 -12.26 6.16 -13.72
CA ALA A 327 -13.62 6.44 -14.18
C ALA A 327 -14.46 7.09 -13.07
N ASN A 328 -14.38 6.54 -11.84
CA ASN A 328 -15.09 7.09 -10.69
C ASN A 328 -14.65 8.53 -10.37
N ALA A 329 -13.34 8.79 -10.33
CA ALA A 329 -12.83 10.15 -10.11
C ALA A 329 -13.30 11.12 -11.22
N TYR A 330 -13.23 10.68 -12.49
CA TYR A 330 -13.59 11.52 -13.64
C TYR A 330 -15.06 11.96 -13.62
N THR A 331 -15.97 11.10 -13.18
CA THR A 331 -17.41 11.41 -13.07
C THR A 331 -17.78 12.12 -11.76
N SER A 332 -16.94 12.01 -10.74
CA SER A 332 -17.25 12.54 -9.39
C SER A 332 -16.88 14.01 -9.21
N PHE A 333 -15.87 14.52 -9.90
CA PHE A 333 -15.36 15.86 -9.65
C PHE A 333 -15.58 16.79 -10.85
N SER A 334 -16.05 18.01 -10.56
CA SER A 334 -16.21 19.09 -11.55
C SER A 334 -15.77 20.44 -10.96
N VAL A 335 -15.59 21.43 -11.83
CA VAL A 335 -15.32 22.81 -11.43
C VAL A 335 -16.65 23.56 -11.33
N LYS A 336 -16.83 24.32 -10.27
CA LYS A 336 -18.02 25.16 -10.06
C LYS A 336 -18.19 26.17 -11.19
N LYS A 337 -19.43 26.44 -11.58
CA LYS A 337 -19.74 27.40 -12.65
C LYS A 337 -19.39 28.82 -12.23
N ASN A 338 -19.01 29.65 -13.20
CA ASN A 338 -18.76 31.09 -13.04
C ASN A 338 -17.68 31.43 -12.00
N ILE A 339 -16.66 30.57 -11.82
CA ILE A 339 -15.50 30.85 -10.99
C ILE A 339 -14.32 31.32 -11.83
N GLN A 340 -13.65 32.38 -11.38
CA GLN A 340 -12.39 32.81 -11.96
C GLN A 340 -11.25 32.09 -11.25
N LEU A 341 -10.41 31.39 -12.00
CA LEU A 341 -9.32 30.61 -11.46
C LEU A 341 -8.00 31.36 -11.54
N PRO A 342 -7.18 31.31 -10.47
CA PRO A 342 -5.77 31.70 -10.53
C PRO A 342 -4.99 30.84 -11.51
N LYS A 343 -3.87 31.37 -12.00
CA LYS A 343 -3.05 30.66 -12.99
C LYS A 343 -2.33 29.45 -12.40
N ARG A 344 -1.82 29.58 -11.16
CA ARG A 344 -0.99 28.57 -10.49
C ARG A 344 -1.60 28.19 -9.14
N ILE A 345 -2.07 26.98 -9.05
CA ILE A 345 -2.88 26.49 -7.94
C ILE A 345 -2.16 25.37 -7.20
N LEU A 346 -2.06 25.46 -5.87
CA LEU A 346 -1.73 24.35 -4.97
C LEU A 346 -2.99 23.55 -4.69
N LEU A 347 -3.05 22.30 -5.14
CA LEU A 347 -4.20 21.41 -4.93
C LEU A 347 -3.96 20.49 -3.74
N ILE A 348 -4.81 20.59 -2.70
CA ILE A 348 -4.66 19.87 -1.43
C ILE A 348 -5.59 18.68 -1.34
N ASP A 349 -5.04 17.53 -0.90
CA ASP A 349 -5.81 16.37 -0.44
C ASP A 349 -5.24 15.85 0.89
N ASP A 350 -5.98 14.98 1.60
CA ASP A 350 -5.49 14.38 2.85
C ASP A 350 -4.54 13.21 2.59
N VAL A 351 -4.96 12.26 1.76
CA VAL A 351 -4.20 11.04 1.49
C VAL A 351 -4.23 10.72 -0.01
N VAL A 352 -3.05 10.55 -0.58
CA VAL A 352 -2.91 10.09 -1.96
C VAL A 352 -2.65 8.58 -1.98
N ASP A 353 -3.41 7.86 -2.83
CA ASP A 353 -3.24 6.43 -3.12
C ASP A 353 -2.96 6.25 -4.62
N SER A 354 -3.99 6.09 -5.41
CA SER A 354 -3.86 5.87 -6.85
C SER A 354 -3.57 7.14 -7.68
N LYS A 355 -3.57 8.30 -7.05
CA LYS A 355 -3.40 9.64 -7.65
C LYS A 355 -4.53 10.10 -8.56
N TRP A 356 -5.58 9.26 -8.82
CA TRP A 356 -6.64 9.62 -9.77
C TRP A 356 -7.48 10.81 -9.34
N THR A 357 -7.75 10.97 -8.05
CA THR A 357 -8.45 12.15 -7.52
C THR A 357 -7.69 13.44 -7.86
N LEU A 358 -6.41 13.51 -7.49
CA LEU A 358 -5.58 14.67 -7.78
C LEU A 358 -5.40 14.91 -9.29
N THR A 359 -5.26 13.83 -10.07
CA THR A 359 -5.14 13.92 -11.53
C THR A 359 -6.39 14.54 -12.17
N VAL A 360 -7.57 14.05 -11.80
CA VAL A 360 -8.85 14.54 -12.37
C VAL A 360 -9.17 15.95 -11.89
N CYS A 361 -8.98 16.23 -10.61
CA CYS A 361 -9.21 17.57 -10.07
C CYS A 361 -8.32 18.61 -10.75
N GLY A 362 -7.01 18.32 -10.90
CA GLY A 362 -6.10 19.21 -11.59
C GLY A 362 -6.38 19.34 -13.08
N TYR A 363 -6.71 18.25 -13.76
CA TYR A 363 -7.18 18.27 -15.15
C TYR A 363 -8.38 19.20 -15.32
N ASN A 364 -9.38 19.11 -14.44
CA ASN A 364 -10.59 19.93 -14.50
C ASN A 364 -10.27 21.41 -14.22
N LEU A 365 -9.40 21.71 -13.24
CA LEU A 365 -8.98 23.08 -12.98
C LEU A 365 -8.22 23.70 -14.16
N MET A 366 -7.31 22.98 -14.80
CA MET A 366 -6.58 23.48 -15.96
C MET A 366 -7.50 23.62 -17.18
N LYS A 367 -8.41 22.68 -17.39
CA LYS A 367 -9.44 22.79 -18.45
C LYS A 367 -10.37 23.99 -18.25
N ALA A 368 -10.57 24.41 -17.01
CA ALA A 368 -11.39 25.58 -16.65
C ALA A 368 -10.61 26.91 -16.63
N GLY A 369 -9.31 26.91 -16.96
CA GLY A 369 -8.51 28.14 -17.15
C GLY A 369 -7.29 28.32 -16.25
N ALA A 370 -7.01 27.41 -15.32
CA ALA A 370 -5.73 27.42 -14.62
C ALA A 370 -4.59 27.02 -15.57
N GLU A 371 -3.40 27.61 -15.42
CA GLU A 371 -2.23 27.25 -16.24
C GLU A 371 -1.49 26.03 -15.67
N LYS A 372 -1.33 25.97 -14.35
CA LYS A 372 -0.57 24.92 -13.65
C LYS A 372 -1.22 24.54 -12.34
N VAL A 373 -1.22 23.24 -12.03
CA VAL A 373 -1.72 22.70 -10.76
C VAL A 373 -0.64 21.83 -10.12
N TYR A 374 -0.34 22.13 -8.87
CA TYR A 374 0.69 21.48 -8.05
C TYR A 374 0.00 20.69 -6.93
N PRO A 375 0.01 19.34 -6.98
CA PRO A 375 -0.58 18.53 -5.92
C PRO A 375 0.22 18.55 -4.62
N PHE A 376 -0.50 18.60 -3.50
CA PHE A 376 0.03 18.32 -2.16
C PHE A 376 -0.90 17.38 -1.42
N ALA A 377 -0.34 16.41 -0.69
CA ALA A 377 -1.09 15.57 0.24
C ALA A 377 -0.34 15.42 1.58
N LEU A 378 -1.10 15.21 2.66
CA LEU A 378 -0.52 14.96 3.97
C LEU A 378 0.16 13.59 4.04
N ALA A 379 -0.42 12.59 3.41
CA ALA A 379 0.18 11.26 3.42
C ALA A 379 -0.01 10.50 2.10
N ASP A 380 0.97 9.66 1.77
CA ASP A 380 0.92 8.73 0.66
C ASP A 380 0.65 7.32 1.19
N SER A 381 -0.48 6.73 0.79
CA SER A 381 -0.87 5.35 1.11
C SER A 381 -0.61 4.37 -0.04
N SER A 382 -0.02 4.83 -1.15
CA SER A 382 0.29 3.96 -2.27
C SER A 382 1.27 2.86 -1.87
N LYS A 383 0.98 1.63 -2.27
CA LYS A 383 1.94 0.51 -2.10
C LYS A 383 3.08 0.71 -3.08
N ARG A 384 4.33 0.52 -2.63
CA ARG A 384 5.50 0.54 -3.51
C ARG A 384 5.29 -0.51 -4.60
N GLY A 385 5.12 -0.09 -5.85
CA GLY A 385 5.05 -0.97 -7.02
C GLY A 385 3.75 -0.90 -7.85
N ASP A 386 2.84 0.04 -7.60
CA ASP A 386 1.69 0.33 -8.49
C ASP A 386 1.97 1.51 -9.43
#